data_db2d2fd6f9f4c86ca84339d388d07f3a
#
_entry.id   db2d2fd6f9f4c86ca84339d388d07f3a
#
_cell.length_a   1.000
_cell.length_b   1.000
_cell.length_c   1.000
_cell.angle_alpha   90.00
_cell.angle_beta   90.00
_cell.angle_gamma   90.00
#
_symmetry.space_group_name_H-M   'P 1'
#
loop_
_entity.id
_entity.type
_entity.pdbx_description
1 polymer ?
#
loop_
_entity_poly.entity_id
_entity_poly.type
_entity_poly.pdbx_seq_one_letter_code
_entity_poly.pdbx_strand_id
1 'polypeptide(L)'
;MNESNKVIEVDAKKLKLRLTLSILTGVLFFSGLIFAYNHISEDSSDEEAPVAVRTFFRLNESIASAPQKAIPLCVQKPRPAKGKPPRVNGDEGLKSPIDLNSYVIEVISGVQQLHLTPDQIKQHPAVDISTEFKCIEGWSQPIHYKGLKFSDFMALYNVGKKSDGSYYKYVGLETPDEEYYVSIDMKSMLHPQTVLAYEMNEAPLSLKNGAPLRLIIPIKYGVKSLKRIGRIFFADERPKDFWTEQGYDWYSGL
;
A
#
# COMPACT_ATOMS: atom_id res chain seq x y z
N MET A 1 12.13 -64.13 27.44
CA MET A 1 11.12 -63.75 26.44
C MET A 1 11.89 -63.35 25.21
N ASN A 2 11.81 -64.18 24.18
CA ASN A 2 12.65 -64.08 22.99
C ASN A 2 11.86 -63.33 21.89
N GLU A 3 12.11 -62.04 21.68
CA GLU A 3 11.58 -61.35 20.50
C GLU A 3 12.38 -61.81 19.26
N SER A 4 11.73 -62.62 18.48
CA SER A 4 12.25 -63.13 17.23
C SER A 4 12.47 -61.96 16.26
N ASN A 5 13.74 -61.67 15.90
CA ASN A 5 14.11 -60.86 14.77
C ASN A 5 13.44 -61.39 13.49
N LYS A 6 12.32 -60.83 13.09
CA LYS A 6 11.70 -61.08 11.80
C LYS A 6 12.59 -60.46 10.73
N VAL A 7 13.40 -61.26 10.09
CA VAL A 7 14.14 -60.88 8.87
C VAL A 7 13.09 -60.65 7.78
N ILE A 8 12.95 -59.43 7.32
CA ILE A 8 12.08 -59.09 6.21
C ILE A 8 12.85 -59.34 4.92
N GLU A 9 12.52 -60.41 4.21
CA GLU A 9 13.06 -60.63 2.86
C GLU A 9 12.52 -59.55 1.91
N VAL A 10 13.41 -58.68 1.44
CA VAL A 10 13.08 -57.66 0.49
C VAL A 10 13.43 -58.13 -0.91
N ASP A 11 12.44 -58.19 -1.81
CA ASP A 11 12.66 -58.51 -3.21
C ASP A 11 13.64 -57.49 -3.85
N ALA A 12 14.83 -57.97 -4.21
CA ALA A 12 15.90 -57.17 -4.76
C ALA A 12 15.52 -56.41 -6.03
N LYS A 13 14.57 -56.90 -6.84
CA LYS A 13 14.04 -56.20 -8.03
C LYS A 13 13.17 -55.03 -7.62
N LYS A 14 12.31 -55.22 -6.62
CA LYS A 14 11.45 -54.14 -6.10
C LYS A 14 12.28 -53.06 -5.41
N LEU A 15 13.32 -53.44 -4.68
CA LEU A 15 14.23 -52.49 -4.04
C LEU A 15 14.99 -51.67 -5.08
N LYS A 16 15.57 -52.30 -6.11
CA LYS A 16 16.22 -51.55 -7.21
C LYS A 16 15.27 -50.61 -7.91
N LEU A 17 14.05 -51.03 -8.23
CA LEU A 17 13.06 -50.19 -8.89
C LEU A 17 12.70 -48.95 -8.04
N ARG A 18 12.44 -49.14 -6.73
CA ARG A 18 12.16 -48.06 -5.81
C ARG A 18 13.34 -47.07 -5.67
N LEU A 19 14.55 -47.59 -5.59
CA LEU A 19 15.77 -46.79 -5.53
C LEU A 19 15.96 -45.95 -6.80
N THR A 20 15.80 -46.59 -7.98
CA THR A 20 15.88 -45.88 -9.26
C THR A 20 14.81 -44.79 -9.39
N LEU A 21 13.57 -45.10 -9.02
CA LEU A 21 12.49 -44.11 -9.04
C LEU A 21 12.78 -42.96 -8.09
N SER A 22 13.25 -43.23 -6.86
CA SER A 22 13.59 -42.16 -5.90
C SER A 22 14.71 -41.27 -6.41
N ILE A 23 15.75 -41.85 -7.01
CA ILE A 23 16.85 -41.07 -7.60
C ILE A 23 16.34 -40.21 -8.77
N LEU A 24 15.56 -40.78 -9.67
CA LEU A 24 14.98 -40.04 -10.80
C LEU A 24 14.08 -38.90 -10.33
N THR A 25 13.23 -39.15 -9.32
CA THR A 25 12.38 -38.12 -8.73
C THR A 25 13.20 -36.99 -8.08
N GLY A 26 14.26 -37.37 -7.36
CA GLY A 26 15.19 -36.40 -6.77
C GLY A 26 15.88 -35.53 -7.83
N VAL A 27 16.42 -36.18 -8.88
CA VAL A 27 17.06 -35.44 -9.98
C VAL A 27 16.11 -34.50 -10.68
N LEU A 28 14.88 -34.93 -10.98
CA LEU A 28 13.86 -34.08 -11.60
C LEU A 28 13.48 -32.91 -10.70
N PHE A 29 13.33 -33.17 -9.41
CA PHE A 29 13.01 -32.13 -8.43
C PHE A 29 14.11 -31.07 -8.34
N PHE A 30 15.37 -31.47 -8.17
CA PHE A 30 16.49 -30.54 -8.10
C PHE A 30 16.76 -29.83 -9.42
N SER A 31 16.60 -30.49 -10.57
CA SER A 31 16.70 -29.85 -11.88
C SER A 31 15.59 -28.81 -12.07
N GLY A 32 14.38 -29.12 -11.62
CA GLY A 32 13.27 -28.16 -11.59
C GLY A 32 13.54 -26.93 -10.69
N LEU A 33 14.15 -27.15 -9.53
CA LEU A 33 14.55 -26.04 -8.63
C LEU A 33 15.65 -25.17 -9.25
N ILE A 34 16.67 -25.79 -9.88
CA ILE A 34 17.73 -25.04 -10.57
C ILE A 34 17.18 -24.24 -11.74
N PHE A 35 16.31 -24.85 -12.54
CA PHE A 35 15.64 -24.17 -13.64
C PHE A 35 14.81 -22.98 -13.15
N ALA A 36 14.00 -23.21 -12.09
CA ALA A 36 13.20 -22.15 -11.48
C ALA A 36 14.10 -21.03 -10.92
N TYR A 37 15.19 -21.37 -10.24
CA TYR A 37 16.15 -20.42 -9.70
C TYR A 37 16.79 -19.57 -10.81
N ASN A 38 17.27 -20.19 -11.88
CA ASN A 38 17.88 -19.47 -13.00
C ASN A 38 16.86 -18.54 -13.69
N HIS A 39 15.64 -19.04 -13.93
CA HIS A 39 14.58 -18.22 -14.54
C HIS A 39 14.14 -17.03 -13.66
N ILE A 40 14.22 -17.20 -12.33
CA ILE A 40 13.93 -16.13 -11.36
C ILE A 40 15.07 -15.11 -11.34
N SER A 41 16.32 -15.56 -11.51
CA SER A 41 17.51 -14.71 -11.37
C SER A 41 17.83 -13.91 -12.64
N GLU A 42 17.41 -14.37 -13.81
CA GLU A 42 17.71 -13.70 -15.09
C GLU A 42 16.93 -12.42 -15.37
N ASP A 43 15.86 -12.13 -14.60
CA ASP A 43 14.87 -11.10 -14.94
C ASP A 43 14.79 -9.95 -13.89
N SER A 44 15.84 -9.72 -13.11
CA SER A 44 15.91 -8.60 -12.17
C SER A 44 16.89 -7.54 -12.65
N SER A 45 16.37 -6.36 -13.06
CA SER A 45 17.15 -5.13 -12.97
C SER A 45 17.42 -4.85 -11.48
N ASP A 46 18.57 -4.29 -11.13
CA ASP A 46 19.01 -4.09 -9.75
C ASP A 46 18.05 -3.25 -8.86
N GLU A 47 17.02 -2.66 -9.45
CA GLU A 47 16.02 -1.79 -8.79
C GLU A 47 14.61 -2.41 -8.68
N GLU A 48 14.33 -3.54 -9.36
CA GLU A 48 12.99 -4.13 -9.39
C GLU A 48 12.91 -5.49 -8.68
N ALA A 49 11.80 -5.73 -7.97
CA ALA A 49 11.57 -7.04 -7.35
C ALA A 49 11.51 -8.17 -8.39
N PRO A 50 12.13 -9.33 -8.16
CA PRO A 50 12.14 -10.45 -9.09
C PRO A 50 10.72 -10.87 -9.53
N VAL A 51 10.56 -11.30 -10.79
CA VAL A 51 9.26 -11.68 -11.39
C VAL A 51 8.50 -12.69 -10.54
N ALA A 52 9.19 -13.66 -9.93
CA ALA A 52 8.55 -14.63 -9.04
C ALA A 52 7.97 -13.99 -7.78
N VAL A 53 8.66 -13.01 -7.21
CA VAL A 53 8.18 -12.23 -6.05
C VAL A 53 6.96 -11.41 -6.44
N ARG A 54 6.99 -10.73 -7.59
CA ARG A 54 5.83 -10.01 -8.14
C ARG A 54 4.63 -10.92 -8.39
N THR A 55 4.87 -12.11 -8.96
CA THR A 55 3.81 -13.10 -9.20
C THR A 55 3.22 -13.61 -7.89
N PHE A 56 4.06 -13.87 -6.88
CA PHE A 56 3.62 -14.26 -5.55
C PHE A 56 2.79 -13.16 -4.88
N PHE A 57 3.19 -11.90 -4.96
CA PHE A 57 2.40 -10.78 -4.43
C PHE A 57 1.06 -10.63 -5.14
N ARG A 58 0.99 -10.78 -6.47
CA ARG A 58 -0.27 -10.77 -7.22
C ARG A 58 -1.20 -11.91 -6.81
N LEU A 59 -0.64 -13.10 -6.57
CA LEU A 59 -1.42 -14.24 -6.06
C LEU A 59 -1.95 -13.96 -4.66
N ASN A 60 -1.11 -13.47 -3.76
CA ASN A 60 -1.51 -13.06 -2.41
C ASN A 60 -2.58 -11.96 -2.44
N GLU A 61 -2.42 -10.95 -3.30
CA GLU A 61 -3.44 -9.91 -3.48
C GLU A 61 -4.78 -10.52 -3.90
N SER A 62 -4.79 -11.45 -4.87
CA SER A 62 -6.01 -12.10 -5.33
C SER A 62 -6.70 -12.94 -4.25
N ILE A 63 -5.93 -13.66 -3.45
CA ILE A 63 -6.42 -14.49 -2.34
C ILE A 63 -6.91 -13.61 -1.18
N ALA A 64 -6.15 -12.59 -0.78
CA ALA A 64 -6.44 -11.74 0.35
C ALA A 64 -7.54 -10.71 0.07
N SER A 65 -7.70 -10.27 -1.18
CA SER A 65 -8.69 -9.24 -1.54
C SER A 65 -10.13 -9.70 -1.39
N ALA A 66 -10.42 -10.99 -1.56
CA ALA A 66 -11.78 -11.53 -1.44
C ALA A 66 -12.34 -11.40 0.00
N PRO A 67 -11.68 -11.88 1.07
CA PRO A 67 -12.14 -11.67 2.44
C PRO A 67 -12.09 -10.19 2.85
N GLN A 68 -11.11 -9.41 2.40
CA GLN A 68 -11.00 -8.00 2.72
C GLN A 68 -12.16 -7.15 2.17
N LYS A 69 -12.73 -7.53 1.01
CA LYS A 69 -13.94 -6.91 0.48
C LYS A 69 -15.17 -7.20 1.34
N ALA A 70 -15.22 -8.36 1.99
CA ALA A 70 -16.36 -8.81 2.78
C ALA A 70 -16.33 -8.34 4.25
N ILE A 71 -15.12 -8.11 4.80
CA ILE A 71 -14.93 -7.75 6.22
C ILE A 71 -14.93 -6.22 6.36
N PRO A 72 -15.62 -5.66 7.39
CA PRO A 72 -15.48 -4.24 7.71
C PRO A 72 -14.03 -3.89 8.06
N LEU A 73 -13.54 -2.77 7.54
CA LEU A 73 -12.20 -2.29 7.86
C LEU A 73 -12.12 -1.87 9.34
N CYS A 74 -11.08 -2.31 10.04
CA CYS A 74 -10.89 -2.02 11.45
C CYS A 74 -10.55 -0.54 11.68
N VAL A 75 -11.29 0.09 12.61
CA VAL A 75 -10.93 1.42 13.11
C VAL A 75 -9.80 1.26 14.14
N GLN A 76 -8.68 1.91 13.92
CA GLN A 76 -7.58 1.93 14.88
C GLN A 76 -7.99 2.71 16.14
N LYS A 77 -7.68 2.14 17.31
CA LYS A 77 -7.93 2.82 18.59
C LYS A 77 -6.97 4.01 18.71
N PRO A 78 -7.44 5.16 19.22
CA PRO A 78 -6.59 6.31 19.49
C PRO A 78 -5.39 5.91 20.38
N ARG A 79 -4.21 6.34 20.01
CA ARG A 79 -3.02 6.19 20.84
C ARG A 79 -2.44 7.57 21.12
N PRO A 80 -2.06 7.87 22.37
CA PRO A 80 -1.46 9.16 22.70
C PRO A 80 -0.11 9.30 21.96
N ALA A 81 0.06 10.42 21.27
CA ALA A 81 1.35 10.79 20.70
C ALA A 81 2.34 11.02 21.88
N LYS A 82 3.42 10.28 21.87
CA LYS A 82 4.45 10.42 22.92
C LYS A 82 5.46 11.43 22.43
N GLY A 83 5.40 12.69 22.81
CA GLY A 83 6.40 13.77 22.76
C GLY A 83 7.69 13.64 21.92
N LYS A 84 7.88 12.58 21.15
CA LYS A 84 9.00 12.37 20.24
C LYS A 84 8.71 13.05 18.91
N PRO A 85 9.68 13.71 18.30
CA PRO A 85 9.50 14.27 16.97
C PRO A 85 9.08 13.17 15.98
N PRO A 86 8.19 13.48 15.04
CA PRO A 86 7.76 12.50 14.04
C PRO A 86 8.94 12.08 13.18
N ARG A 87 9.05 10.78 12.97
CA ARG A 87 10.06 10.21 12.10
C ARG A 87 9.83 10.66 10.66
N VAL A 88 10.87 11.16 10.03
CA VAL A 88 10.83 11.51 8.60
C VAL A 88 11.45 10.35 7.84
N ASN A 89 10.71 9.80 6.88
CA ASN A 89 11.16 8.70 6.04
C ASN A 89 10.67 8.91 4.60
N GLY A 90 11.55 8.64 3.63
CA GLY A 90 11.29 8.86 2.21
C GLY A 90 11.22 10.36 1.86
N ASP A 91 11.76 10.70 0.72
CA ASP A 91 11.76 12.06 0.17
C ASP A 91 11.27 12.09 -1.29
N GLU A 92 10.76 10.96 -1.78
CA GLU A 92 10.16 10.84 -3.11
C GLU A 92 9.01 11.86 -3.26
N GLY A 93 9.02 12.61 -4.34
CA GLY A 93 8.08 13.70 -4.61
C GLY A 93 8.22 14.92 -3.68
N LEU A 94 9.31 15.02 -2.90
CA LEU A 94 9.57 16.14 -2.00
C LEU A 94 10.81 16.97 -2.40
N LYS A 95 11.55 16.57 -3.41
CA LYS A 95 12.81 17.20 -3.82
C LYS A 95 12.59 18.52 -4.55
N SER A 96 11.52 18.62 -5.31
CA SER A 96 11.17 19.83 -6.05
C SER A 96 10.78 20.96 -5.12
N PRO A 97 11.32 22.18 -5.33
CA PRO A 97 10.91 23.36 -4.58
C PRO A 97 9.44 23.68 -4.85
N ILE A 98 8.74 24.13 -3.82
CA ILE A 98 7.34 24.57 -3.93
C ILE A 98 7.16 25.97 -3.32
N ASP A 99 6.26 26.74 -3.90
CA ASP A 99 5.77 27.97 -3.29
C ASP A 99 4.42 27.69 -2.59
N LEU A 100 4.41 27.78 -1.27
CA LEU A 100 3.21 27.54 -0.47
C LEU A 100 2.12 28.62 -0.69
N ASN A 101 2.50 29.83 -1.13
CA ASN A 101 1.56 30.91 -1.34
C ASN A 101 0.73 30.73 -2.62
N SER A 102 1.29 30.08 -3.61
CA SER A 102 0.64 29.77 -4.89
C SER A 102 0.24 28.30 -5.03
N TYR A 103 0.30 27.53 -3.93
CA TYR A 103 0.05 26.08 -3.98
C TYR A 103 -1.41 25.75 -4.28
N VAL A 104 -1.62 24.92 -5.28
CA VAL A 104 -2.94 24.47 -5.72
C VAL A 104 -2.96 22.94 -5.81
N ILE A 105 -4.04 22.35 -5.36
CA ILE A 105 -4.32 20.92 -5.50
C ILE A 105 -5.34 20.75 -6.63
N GLU A 106 -4.97 20.01 -7.65
CA GLU A 106 -5.88 19.63 -8.73
C GLU A 106 -6.75 18.45 -8.30
N VAL A 107 -8.07 18.54 -8.52
CA VAL A 107 -9.01 17.45 -8.22
C VAL A 107 -9.80 17.11 -9.46
N ILE A 108 -9.70 15.88 -9.94
CA ILE A 108 -10.35 15.40 -11.18
C ILE A 108 -11.36 14.31 -10.83
N SER A 109 -12.63 14.53 -11.18
CA SER A 109 -13.73 13.58 -11.00
C SER A 109 -14.61 13.51 -12.26
N GLY A 110 -14.31 12.55 -13.13
CA GLY A 110 -14.92 12.49 -14.45
C GLY A 110 -14.59 13.72 -15.30
N VAL A 111 -15.61 14.48 -15.67
CA VAL A 111 -15.45 15.74 -16.43
C VAL A 111 -15.21 16.97 -15.54
N GLN A 112 -15.41 16.82 -14.23
CA GLN A 112 -15.21 17.88 -13.27
C GLN A 112 -13.72 18.01 -12.93
N GLN A 113 -13.21 19.24 -13.02
CA GLN A 113 -11.85 19.58 -12.63
C GLN A 113 -11.92 20.81 -11.69
N LEU A 114 -11.32 20.66 -10.51
CA LEU A 114 -11.25 21.71 -9.50
C LEU A 114 -9.78 22.02 -9.20
N HIS A 115 -9.53 23.29 -8.83
CA HIS A 115 -8.26 23.76 -8.35
C HIS A 115 -8.47 24.35 -6.97
N LEU A 116 -7.99 23.65 -5.94
CA LEU A 116 -8.25 24.00 -4.54
C LEU A 116 -6.96 24.44 -3.86
N THR A 117 -7.02 25.55 -3.15
CA THR A 117 -5.92 25.93 -2.26
C THR A 117 -6.00 25.15 -0.94
N PRO A 118 -4.88 24.95 -0.25
CA PRO A 118 -4.89 24.34 1.08
C PRO A 118 -5.80 25.07 2.07
N ASP A 119 -5.92 26.38 1.95
CA ASP A 119 -6.76 27.20 2.85
C ASP A 119 -8.25 26.97 2.62
N GLN A 120 -8.68 26.75 1.37
CA GLN A 120 -10.05 26.32 1.09
C GLN A 120 -10.39 24.99 1.76
N ILE A 121 -9.44 24.06 1.80
CA ILE A 121 -9.64 22.77 2.50
C ILE A 121 -9.69 22.98 4.02
N LYS A 122 -8.85 23.84 4.59
CA LYS A 122 -8.80 24.15 6.02
C LYS A 122 -10.04 24.89 6.55
N GLN A 123 -10.81 25.55 5.70
CA GLN A 123 -12.05 26.23 6.09
C GLN A 123 -13.16 25.29 6.53
N HIS A 124 -13.07 24.01 6.18
CA HIS A 124 -14.05 23.01 6.54
C HIS A 124 -13.79 22.38 7.93
N PRO A 125 -14.82 21.78 8.55
CA PRO A 125 -14.68 21.15 9.85
C PRO A 125 -13.59 20.11 9.84
N ALA A 126 -12.62 20.24 10.74
CA ALA A 126 -11.52 19.34 10.90
C ALA A 126 -11.84 18.17 11.83
N VAL A 127 -11.18 17.06 11.62
CA VAL A 127 -11.14 15.94 12.56
C VAL A 127 -9.74 15.76 13.11
N ASP A 128 -9.67 15.35 14.37
CA ASP A 128 -8.43 14.99 15.06
C ASP A 128 -8.35 13.46 15.15
N ILE A 129 -7.26 12.89 14.66
CA ILE A 129 -7.01 11.45 14.76
C ILE A 129 -5.65 11.20 15.39
N SER A 130 -5.62 10.31 16.38
CA SER A 130 -4.37 9.75 16.91
C SER A 130 -4.28 8.30 16.47
N THR A 131 -3.24 7.97 15.73
CA THR A 131 -3.05 6.65 15.15
C THR A 131 -1.61 6.19 15.27
N GLU A 132 -1.38 4.89 15.22
CA GLU A 132 -0.05 4.35 15.07
C GLU A 132 0.31 4.30 13.60
N PHE A 133 1.12 5.25 13.17
CA PHE A 133 1.67 5.27 11.81
C PHE A 133 2.68 4.12 11.67
N LYS A 134 2.46 3.23 10.73
CA LYS A 134 3.30 2.05 10.49
C LYS A 134 4.01 2.17 9.14
N CYS A 135 5.33 2.05 9.16
CA CYS A 135 6.13 2.00 7.95
C CYS A 135 6.33 0.54 7.51
N ILE A 136 6.43 0.33 6.20
CA ILE A 136 6.72 -0.99 5.62
C ILE A 136 8.13 -1.50 6.04
N GLU A 137 9.02 -0.60 6.46
CA GLU A 137 10.33 -0.92 7.02
C GLU A 137 10.28 -1.53 8.44
N GLY A 138 9.09 -1.79 8.99
CA GLY A 138 8.91 -2.48 10.27
C GLY A 138 8.91 -1.60 11.52
N TRP A 139 9.01 -0.28 11.39
CA TRP A 139 8.84 0.62 12.54
C TRP A 139 7.44 1.20 12.61
N SER A 140 7.02 1.57 13.82
CA SER A 140 5.77 2.29 14.03
C SER A 140 5.93 3.43 15.04
N GLN A 141 5.08 4.45 14.92
CA GLN A 141 5.06 5.60 15.82
C GLN A 141 3.64 6.12 16.00
N PRO A 142 3.20 6.34 17.26
CA PRO A 142 1.97 7.08 17.52
C PRO A 142 2.12 8.54 17.07
N ILE A 143 1.22 9.00 16.22
CA ILE A 143 1.20 10.37 15.71
C ILE A 143 -0.23 10.90 15.78
N HIS A 144 -0.35 12.17 16.14
CA HIS A 144 -1.59 12.92 16.09
C HIS A 144 -1.65 13.73 14.80
N TYR A 145 -2.78 13.67 14.10
CA TYR A 145 -3.03 14.42 12.88
C TYR A 145 -4.33 15.18 12.99
N LYS A 146 -4.36 16.36 12.37
CA LYS A 146 -5.58 17.15 12.18
C LYS A 146 -5.76 17.47 10.71
N GLY A 147 -6.98 17.33 10.21
CA GLY A 147 -7.28 17.55 8.80
C GLY A 147 -8.75 17.36 8.46
N LEU A 148 -9.06 17.44 7.17
CA LEU A 148 -10.38 17.17 6.63
C LEU A 148 -10.53 15.68 6.35
N LYS A 149 -11.58 15.06 6.87
CA LYS A 149 -11.90 13.67 6.57
C LYS A 149 -12.17 13.50 5.08
N PHE A 150 -11.62 12.44 4.46
CA PHE A 150 -11.69 12.28 3.01
C PHE A 150 -13.13 12.10 2.49
N SER A 151 -13.98 11.39 3.23
CA SER A 151 -15.40 11.24 2.85
C SER A 151 -16.15 12.59 2.89
N ASP A 152 -15.79 13.46 3.83
CA ASP A 152 -16.40 14.80 3.95
C ASP A 152 -15.88 15.72 2.84
N PHE A 153 -14.58 15.64 2.50
CA PHE A 153 -14.01 16.28 1.31
C PHE A 153 -14.78 15.90 0.04
N MET A 154 -15.02 14.60 -0.18
CA MET A 154 -15.78 14.15 -1.33
C MET A 154 -17.21 14.72 -1.36
N ALA A 155 -17.88 14.77 -0.22
CA ALA A 155 -19.24 15.30 -0.11
C ALA A 155 -19.28 16.82 -0.34
N LEU A 156 -18.35 17.57 0.26
CA LEU A 156 -18.29 19.03 0.17
C LEU A 156 -18.03 19.53 -1.24
N TYR A 157 -17.15 18.85 -1.98
CA TYR A 157 -16.79 19.23 -3.34
C TYR A 157 -17.56 18.47 -4.43
N ASN A 158 -18.48 17.59 -4.02
CA ASN A 158 -19.28 16.74 -4.91
C ASN A 158 -18.42 15.93 -5.91
N VAL A 159 -17.36 15.30 -5.41
CA VAL A 159 -16.41 14.51 -6.21
C VAL A 159 -16.43 13.02 -5.82
N GLY A 160 -15.87 12.15 -6.66
CA GLY A 160 -15.73 10.71 -6.40
C GLY A 160 -16.98 9.88 -6.66
N LYS A 161 -18.07 10.50 -7.13
CA LYS A 161 -19.26 9.81 -7.61
C LYS A 161 -19.45 10.02 -9.09
N LYS A 162 -19.99 9.01 -9.75
CA LYS A 162 -20.42 9.06 -11.14
C LYS A 162 -21.83 9.64 -11.26
N SER A 163 -22.27 9.90 -12.48
CA SER A 163 -23.59 10.44 -12.77
C SER A 163 -24.75 9.53 -12.32
N ASP A 164 -24.50 8.21 -12.22
CA ASP A 164 -25.46 7.24 -11.71
C ASP A 164 -25.49 7.15 -10.17
N GLY A 165 -24.71 7.97 -9.48
CA GLY A 165 -24.59 7.99 -8.02
C GLY A 165 -23.63 6.95 -7.43
N SER A 166 -23.11 6.03 -8.23
CA SER A 166 -22.11 5.06 -7.78
C SER A 166 -20.75 5.73 -7.57
N TYR A 167 -19.94 5.19 -6.67
CA TYR A 167 -18.56 5.65 -6.48
C TYR A 167 -17.65 5.12 -7.60
N TYR A 168 -16.61 5.90 -7.93
CA TYR A 168 -15.45 5.36 -8.62
C TYR A 168 -14.81 4.27 -7.78
N LYS A 169 -14.09 3.34 -8.42
CA LYS A 169 -13.48 2.20 -7.72
C LYS A 169 -12.18 2.55 -7.02
N TYR A 170 -11.44 3.52 -7.54
CA TYR A 170 -10.10 3.89 -7.09
C TYR A 170 -9.95 5.40 -6.99
N VAL A 171 -9.00 5.80 -6.13
CA VAL A 171 -8.51 7.17 -6.03
C VAL A 171 -7.02 7.14 -6.29
N GLY A 172 -6.55 7.95 -7.23
CA GLY A 172 -5.15 8.22 -7.45
C GLY A 172 -4.76 9.52 -6.76
N LEU A 173 -3.56 9.58 -6.20
CA LEU A 173 -2.96 10.78 -5.65
C LEU A 173 -1.52 10.89 -6.15
N GLU A 174 -1.10 12.11 -6.51
CA GLU A 174 0.24 12.40 -7.05
C GLU A 174 0.84 13.62 -6.36
N THR A 175 2.17 13.65 -6.27
CA THR A 175 2.91 14.84 -5.89
C THR A 175 2.94 15.86 -7.05
N PRO A 176 3.21 17.17 -6.80
CA PRO A 176 3.20 18.17 -7.86
C PRO A 176 4.21 17.94 -9.00
N ASP A 177 5.30 17.22 -8.71
CA ASP A 177 6.34 16.84 -9.67
C ASP A 177 6.09 15.49 -10.34
N GLU A 178 4.98 14.81 -9.96
CA GLU A 178 4.60 13.48 -10.43
C GLU A 178 5.65 12.37 -10.13
N GLU A 179 6.68 12.68 -9.33
CA GLU A 179 7.72 11.71 -8.97
C GLU A 179 7.22 10.63 -7.99
N TYR A 180 6.21 10.93 -7.18
CA TYR A 180 5.58 9.95 -6.30
C TYR A 180 4.07 9.95 -6.45
N TYR A 181 3.52 8.77 -6.67
CA TYR A 181 2.09 8.56 -6.91
C TYR A 181 1.61 7.27 -6.25
N VAL A 182 0.40 7.30 -5.75
CA VAL A 182 -0.25 6.15 -5.11
C VAL A 182 -1.67 5.96 -5.64
N SER A 183 -2.11 4.72 -5.68
CA SER A 183 -3.50 4.39 -5.96
C SER A 183 -4.09 3.55 -4.83
N ILE A 184 -5.35 3.85 -4.49
CA ILE A 184 -6.03 3.29 -3.31
C ILE A 184 -7.47 2.94 -3.71
N ASP A 185 -7.97 1.82 -3.20
CA ASP A 185 -9.36 1.44 -3.39
C ASP A 185 -10.31 2.41 -2.66
N MET A 186 -11.48 2.66 -3.26
CA MET A 186 -12.46 3.60 -2.72
C MET A 186 -12.94 3.21 -1.33
N LYS A 187 -13.07 1.92 -1.01
CA LYS A 187 -13.47 1.44 0.32
C LYS A 187 -12.48 1.90 1.39
N SER A 188 -11.18 1.79 1.11
CA SER A 188 -10.12 2.27 2.00
C SER A 188 -10.12 3.80 2.11
N MET A 189 -10.36 4.52 1.01
CA MET A 189 -10.44 5.98 1.02
C MET A 189 -11.65 6.49 1.81
N LEU A 190 -12.77 5.78 1.79
CA LEU A 190 -13.97 6.10 2.58
C LEU A 190 -13.87 5.69 4.05
N HIS A 191 -12.75 5.08 4.47
CA HIS A 191 -12.58 4.71 5.88
C HIS A 191 -12.67 5.94 6.79
N PRO A 192 -13.36 5.85 7.94
CA PRO A 192 -13.60 7.02 8.81
C PRO A 192 -12.34 7.70 9.35
N GLN A 193 -11.19 7.02 9.32
CA GLN A 193 -9.90 7.59 9.73
C GLN A 193 -9.01 8.01 8.55
N THR A 194 -9.52 7.98 7.31
CA THR A 194 -8.77 8.53 6.16
C THR A 194 -8.94 10.04 6.12
N VAL A 195 -7.83 10.77 6.21
CA VAL A 195 -7.79 12.21 6.41
C VAL A 195 -6.81 12.89 5.46
N LEU A 196 -7.23 14.01 4.90
CA LEU A 196 -6.36 15.00 4.26
C LEU A 196 -5.79 15.89 5.38
N ALA A 197 -4.62 15.53 5.88
CA ALA A 197 -4.01 16.16 7.04
C ALA A 197 -3.17 17.38 6.64
N TYR A 198 -3.27 18.44 7.43
CA TYR A 198 -2.48 19.67 7.30
C TYR A 198 -1.76 20.06 8.60
N GLU A 199 -2.04 19.38 9.72
CA GLU A 199 -1.29 19.47 10.98
C GLU A 199 -0.84 18.10 11.45
N MET A 200 0.26 18.07 12.19
CA MET A 200 0.84 16.89 12.81
C MET A 200 1.42 17.26 14.18
N ASN A 201 1.02 16.52 15.22
CA ASN A 201 1.42 16.77 16.61
C ASN A 201 1.23 18.25 17.02
N GLU A 202 0.02 18.78 16.78
CA GLU A 202 -0.42 20.13 17.17
C GLU A 202 0.33 21.29 16.47
N ALA A 203 1.04 21.00 15.38
CA ALA A 203 1.76 21.98 14.58
C ALA A 203 1.44 21.81 13.08
N PRO A 204 1.52 22.88 12.27
CA PRO A 204 1.45 22.77 10.82
C PRO A 204 2.48 21.76 10.28
N LEU A 205 2.13 21.05 9.22
CA LEU A 205 3.06 20.15 8.56
C LEU A 205 4.34 20.87 8.13
N SER A 206 5.49 20.29 8.40
CA SER A 206 6.75 20.72 7.79
C SER A 206 6.84 20.25 6.33
N LEU A 207 7.70 20.87 5.52
CA LEU A 207 7.95 20.44 4.14
C LEU A 207 8.36 18.96 4.06
N LYS A 208 9.19 18.49 5.01
CA LYS A 208 9.63 17.08 5.11
C LYS A 208 8.50 16.13 5.48
N ASN A 209 7.47 16.62 6.14
CA ASN A 209 6.30 15.84 6.53
C ASN A 209 5.15 15.96 5.53
N GLY A 210 5.35 16.67 4.41
CA GLY A 210 4.41 16.74 3.30
C GLY A 210 3.49 17.95 3.32
N ALA A 211 3.98 19.11 3.87
CA ALA A 211 3.24 20.37 3.71
C ALA A 211 3.00 20.67 2.22
N PRO A 212 1.88 21.33 1.87
CA PRO A 212 0.85 21.85 2.77
C PRO A 212 -0.26 20.85 3.13
N LEU A 213 -0.36 19.72 2.41
CA LEU A 213 -1.41 18.72 2.58
C LEU A 213 -0.86 17.32 2.32
N ARG A 214 -1.22 16.36 3.16
CA ARG A 214 -0.86 14.94 2.98
C ARG A 214 -2.03 14.02 3.22
N LEU A 215 -1.98 12.82 2.64
CA LEU A 215 -2.91 11.75 2.98
C LEU A 215 -2.44 11.02 4.25
N ILE A 216 -3.38 10.72 5.14
CA ILE A 216 -3.24 9.76 6.24
C ILE A 216 -4.31 8.71 6.10
N ILE A 217 -3.88 7.46 6.01
CA ILE A 217 -4.75 6.29 5.86
C ILE A 217 -4.28 5.16 6.80
N PRO A 218 -4.75 5.13 8.06
CA PRO A 218 -4.20 4.28 9.13
C PRO A 218 -4.32 2.77 8.91
N ILE A 219 -5.21 2.34 8.05
CA ILE A 219 -5.41 0.92 7.69
C ILE A 219 -4.42 0.42 6.61
N LYS A 220 -3.49 1.27 6.19
CA LYS A 220 -2.45 0.96 5.22
C LYS A 220 -1.07 1.30 5.79
N TYR A 221 -0.04 0.66 5.25
CA TYR A 221 1.33 1.09 5.52
C TYR A 221 1.59 2.51 4.99
N GLY A 222 2.57 3.17 5.59
CA GLY A 222 2.93 4.56 5.31
C GLY A 222 3.23 4.89 3.85
N VAL A 223 3.60 3.91 3.04
CA VAL A 223 3.79 4.06 1.58
C VAL A 223 2.53 4.52 0.85
N LYS A 224 1.33 4.28 1.41
CA LYS A 224 0.06 4.78 0.86
C LYS A 224 -0.34 6.16 1.43
N SER A 225 0.34 6.66 2.43
CA SER A 225 0.09 7.97 3.03
C SER A 225 0.89 9.06 2.33
N LEU A 226 0.54 9.35 1.06
CA LEU A 226 1.25 10.27 0.19
C LEU A 226 1.44 11.64 0.84
N LYS A 227 2.66 12.14 0.83
CA LYS A 227 3.06 13.47 1.28
C LYS A 227 2.93 14.47 0.13
N ARG A 228 2.61 15.73 0.45
CA ARG A 228 2.57 16.84 -0.53
C ARG A 228 1.67 16.52 -1.73
N ILE A 229 0.36 16.47 -1.47
CA ILE A 229 -0.64 16.17 -2.51
C ILE A 229 -0.70 17.32 -3.51
N GLY A 230 -0.37 17.04 -4.79
CA GLY A 230 -0.54 17.95 -5.93
C GLY A 230 -1.81 17.67 -6.71
N ARG A 231 -2.16 16.39 -6.86
CA ARG A 231 -3.35 15.97 -7.61
C ARG A 231 -4.10 14.86 -6.87
N ILE A 232 -5.44 14.89 -6.95
CA ILE A 232 -6.36 13.83 -6.54
C ILE A 232 -7.27 13.52 -7.71
N PHE A 233 -7.38 12.27 -8.12
CA PHE A 233 -8.27 11.88 -9.21
C PHE A 233 -8.97 10.56 -8.94
N PHE A 234 -10.14 10.39 -9.56
CA PHE A 234 -11.01 9.24 -9.37
C PHE A 234 -11.10 8.42 -10.65
N ALA A 235 -11.01 7.08 -10.53
CA ALA A 235 -10.96 6.17 -11.68
C ALA A 235 -11.70 4.85 -11.42
N ASP A 236 -12.21 4.22 -12.48
CA ASP A 236 -12.78 2.86 -12.44
C ASP A 236 -11.74 1.78 -12.74
N GLU A 237 -10.65 2.14 -13.41
CA GLU A 237 -9.48 1.31 -13.58
C GLU A 237 -8.43 1.70 -12.53
N ARG A 238 -7.66 0.70 -12.08
CA ARG A 238 -6.62 0.94 -11.06
C ARG A 238 -5.51 1.81 -11.63
N PRO A 239 -5.31 3.03 -11.08
CA PRO A 239 -4.21 3.88 -11.51
C PRO A 239 -2.86 3.27 -11.17
N LYS A 240 -1.80 3.81 -11.76
CA LYS A 240 -0.43 3.49 -11.43
C LYS A 240 -0.13 3.75 -9.96
N ASP A 241 0.87 3.03 -9.45
CA ASP A 241 1.31 3.16 -8.06
C ASP A 241 2.82 2.91 -8.03
N PHE A 242 3.56 3.87 -7.51
CA PHE A 242 5.02 3.92 -7.58
C PHE A 242 5.69 2.62 -7.13
N TRP A 243 5.35 2.13 -5.93
CA TRP A 243 5.96 0.90 -5.42
C TRP A 243 5.42 -0.36 -6.09
N THR A 244 4.20 -0.32 -6.61
CA THR A 244 3.64 -1.45 -7.34
C THR A 244 4.32 -1.64 -8.69
N GLU A 245 4.71 -0.57 -9.37
CA GLU A 245 5.50 -0.64 -10.60
C GLU A 245 6.89 -1.24 -10.35
N GLN A 246 7.42 -1.07 -9.14
CA GLN A 246 8.65 -1.69 -8.69
C GLN A 246 8.43 -3.13 -8.12
N GLY A 247 7.23 -3.68 -8.23
CA GLY A 247 6.91 -5.07 -7.89
C GLY A 247 6.46 -5.32 -6.47
N TYR A 248 6.20 -4.28 -5.68
CA TYR A 248 5.66 -4.43 -4.32
C TYR A 248 4.14 -4.60 -4.31
N ASP A 249 3.61 -5.05 -3.15
CA ASP A 249 2.17 -5.25 -2.97
C ASP A 249 1.40 -3.94 -3.10
N TRP A 250 0.44 -3.93 -4.04
CA TRP A 250 -0.41 -2.76 -4.26
C TRP A 250 -1.31 -2.44 -3.06
N TYR A 251 -1.86 -3.46 -2.40
CA TYR A 251 -2.83 -3.22 -1.34
C TYR A 251 -2.20 -2.59 -0.10
N SER A 252 -1.00 -3.02 0.25
CA SER A 252 -0.21 -2.51 1.39
C SER A 252 -1.05 -2.31 2.66
N GLY A 253 -1.95 -3.26 2.96
CA GLY A 253 -2.89 -3.23 4.08
C GLY A 253 -2.27 -3.70 5.38
N LEU A 254 -2.89 -3.30 6.52
CA LEU A 254 -2.53 -3.70 7.87
C LEU A 254 -3.50 -4.73 8.42
#